data_6c11ed298c5c5b4557948d6a0f52e9bb
#
_entry.id   6c11ed298c5c5b4557948d6a0f52e9bb
#
_cell.length_a   1.000
_cell.length_b   1.000
_cell.length_c   1.000
_cell.angle_alpha   90.00
_cell.angle_beta   90.00
_cell.angle_gamma   90.00
#
_symmetry.space_group_name_H-M   'P 1'
#
loop_
_entity.id
_entity.type
_entity.pdbx_description
1 polymer ?
#
loop_
_entity_poly.entity_id
_entity_poly.type
_entity_poly.pdbx_seq_one_letter_code
_entity_poly.pdbx_strand_id
1 'polypeptide(L)'
;MYKYPIIVFEGIEGSGKSVHIKNLEKYLKKKKIKYIKLREPGGSKNSEKIRNLILNKSSNFNRLTDLFLYMGARNENYQSIIKKNYKKKIILIDRFTDSTIAYQHYGMDINKKLIIHLNKFILKDIKPSFTFLNIVNMKNLKLRIGKRLKTNRYDNFNINLFK
;
A
#
# COMPACT_ATOMS: atom_id res chain seq x y z
N MET A 1 -3.38 -23.66 6.44
CA MET A 1 -3.63 -22.19 6.52
C MET A 1 -2.74 -21.61 7.62
N TYR A 2 -2.03 -20.51 7.37
CA TYR A 2 -1.20 -19.94 8.42
C TYR A 2 -2.08 -19.36 9.55
N LYS A 3 -1.75 -19.67 10.80
CA LYS A 3 -2.45 -19.16 11.98
C LYS A 3 -2.49 -17.62 12.03
N TYR A 4 -1.50 -16.95 11.43
CA TYR A 4 -1.35 -15.51 11.38
C TYR A 4 -1.13 -15.03 9.93
N PRO A 5 -2.21 -14.76 9.19
CA PRO A 5 -2.13 -14.35 7.80
C PRO A 5 -1.63 -12.90 7.62
N ILE A 6 -1.11 -12.61 6.41
CA ILE A 6 -0.97 -11.27 5.90
C ILE A 6 -2.24 -10.94 5.13
N ILE A 7 -2.94 -9.89 5.52
CA ILE A 7 -4.19 -9.41 4.92
C ILE A 7 -3.94 -8.03 4.32
N VAL A 8 -4.09 -7.94 3.01
CA VAL A 8 -3.87 -6.70 2.25
C VAL A 8 -5.19 -6.11 1.82
N PHE A 9 -5.29 -4.79 1.87
CA PHE A 9 -6.40 -4.01 1.35
C PHE A 9 -5.91 -3.15 0.19
N GLU A 10 -6.40 -3.43 -1.00
CA GLU A 10 -6.10 -2.71 -2.22
C GLU A 10 -7.32 -1.93 -2.72
N GLY A 11 -7.07 -1.00 -3.64
CA GLY A 11 -8.09 -0.16 -4.25
C GLY A 11 -7.66 1.31 -4.31
N ILE A 12 -8.33 2.07 -5.15
CA ILE A 12 -8.04 3.49 -5.35
C ILE A 12 -8.27 4.32 -4.09
N GLU A 13 -7.78 5.55 -4.11
CA GLU A 13 -8.05 6.51 -3.04
C GLU A 13 -9.58 6.72 -2.92
N GLY A 14 -10.09 6.83 -1.68
CA GLY A 14 -11.54 6.99 -1.46
C GLY A 14 -12.37 5.70 -1.59
N SER A 15 -11.79 4.54 -1.93
CA SER A 15 -12.53 3.27 -2.05
C SER A 15 -13.03 2.69 -0.73
N GLY A 16 -12.61 3.23 0.42
CA GLY A 16 -13.08 2.77 1.73
C GLY A 16 -12.16 1.81 2.46
N LYS A 17 -10.96 1.52 1.95
CA LYS A 17 -9.97 0.64 2.59
C LYS A 17 -9.81 0.89 4.08
N SER A 18 -9.56 2.14 4.47
CA SER A 18 -9.32 2.52 5.88
C SER A 18 -10.51 2.20 6.79
N VAL A 19 -11.74 2.22 6.28
CA VAL A 19 -12.95 1.85 7.04
C VAL A 19 -12.95 0.35 7.30
N HIS A 20 -12.69 -0.47 6.26
CA HIS A 20 -12.64 -1.93 6.40
C HIS A 20 -11.49 -2.37 7.32
N ILE A 21 -10.31 -1.79 7.16
CA ILE A 21 -9.18 -2.04 8.07
C ILE A 21 -9.56 -1.72 9.50
N LYS A 22 -10.16 -0.54 9.76
CA LYS A 22 -10.58 -0.12 11.11
C LYS A 22 -11.64 -1.06 11.72
N ASN A 23 -12.57 -1.56 10.91
CA ASN A 23 -13.56 -2.52 11.37
C ASN A 23 -12.91 -3.87 11.72
N LEU A 24 -11.98 -4.34 10.90
CA LEU A 24 -11.23 -5.56 11.19
C LEU A 24 -10.35 -5.40 12.45
N GLU A 25 -9.70 -4.24 12.64
CA GLU A 25 -8.96 -3.93 13.87
C GLU A 25 -9.85 -4.03 15.12
N LYS A 26 -11.08 -3.46 15.06
CA LYS A 26 -12.04 -3.55 16.16
C LYS A 26 -12.41 -5.00 16.48
N TYR A 27 -12.67 -5.81 15.44
CA TYR A 27 -12.96 -7.23 15.61
C TYR A 27 -11.80 -8.00 16.24
N LEU A 28 -10.58 -7.82 15.72
CA LEU A 28 -9.39 -8.49 16.25
C LEU A 28 -9.11 -8.12 17.70
N LYS A 29 -9.29 -6.83 18.06
CA LYS A 29 -9.19 -6.35 19.45
C LYS A 29 -10.21 -7.03 20.35
N LYS A 30 -11.49 -7.07 19.94
CA LYS A 30 -12.57 -7.74 20.69
C LYS A 30 -12.25 -9.23 20.92
N LYS A 31 -11.66 -9.90 19.95
CA LYS A 31 -11.24 -11.30 20.01
C LYS A 31 -9.88 -11.52 20.68
N LYS A 32 -9.22 -10.46 21.16
CA LYS A 32 -7.86 -10.51 21.75
C LYS A 32 -6.81 -11.15 20.84
N ILE A 33 -6.99 -11.04 19.50
CA ILE A 33 -6.07 -11.58 18.51
C ILE A 33 -4.96 -10.56 18.25
N LYS A 34 -3.69 -11.00 18.36
CA LYS A 34 -2.52 -10.14 18.14
C LYS A 34 -2.39 -9.78 16.65
N TYR A 35 -2.30 -8.50 16.34
CA TYR A 35 -2.08 -7.99 14.99
C TYR A 35 -1.16 -6.78 14.99
N ILE A 36 -0.64 -6.45 13.82
CA ILE A 36 -0.01 -5.18 13.51
C ILE A 36 -0.66 -4.60 12.26
N LYS A 37 -0.58 -3.27 12.13
CA LYS A 37 -1.04 -2.57 10.95
C LYS A 37 0.09 -1.74 10.38
N LEU A 38 0.22 -1.75 9.06
CA LEU A 38 1.07 -0.84 8.31
C LEU A 38 0.38 -0.39 7.03
N ARG A 39 0.95 0.61 6.40
CA ARG A 39 0.53 1.10 5.08
C ARG A 39 1.74 1.25 4.18
N GLU A 40 1.56 1.16 2.89
CA GLU A 40 2.63 1.42 1.93
C GLU A 40 2.24 2.50 0.92
N PRO A 41 3.19 3.40 0.58
CA PRO A 41 4.46 3.62 1.27
C PRO A 41 4.23 4.20 2.67
N GLY A 42 5.19 4.00 3.59
CA GLY A 42 5.09 4.37 5.01
C GLY A 42 5.01 3.13 5.91
N GLY A 43 4.77 3.32 7.20
CA GLY A 43 4.65 2.23 8.19
C GLY A 43 5.78 2.23 9.20
N SER A 44 7.02 1.89 8.83
CA SER A 44 8.19 2.04 9.71
C SER A 44 8.69 3.49 9.73
N LYS A 45 9.46 3.85 10.75
CA LYS A 45 10.01 5.23 10.91
C LYS A 45 10.73 5.73 9.65
N ASN A 46 11.58 4.91 9.04
CA ASN A 46 12.31 5.29 7.84
C ASN A 46 11.40 5.27 6.59
N SER A 47 10.51 4.30 6.50
CA SER A 47 9.52 4.26 5.42
C SER A 47 8.60 5.49 5.41
N GLU A 48 8.26 6.07 6.58
CA GLU A 48 7.50 7.33 6.66
C GLU A 48 8.33 8.51 6.14
N LYS A 49 9.64 8.57 6.39
CA LYS A 49 10.52 9.60 5.80
C LYS A 49 10.51 9.50 4.27
N ILE A 50 10.65 8.29 3.73
CA ILE A 50 10.61 8.06 2.28
C ILE A 50 9.21 8.41 1.73
N ARG A 51 8.13 8.05 2.42
CA ARG A 51 6.77 8.43 2.06
C ARG A 51 6.61 9.95 1.94
N ASN A 52 7.17 10.71 2.86
CA ASN A 52 7.10 12.18 2.81
C ASN A 52 7.75 12.74 1.55
N LEU A 53 8.90 12.16 1.12
CA LEU A 53 9.52 12.51 -0.16
C LEU A 53 8.62 12.14 -1.35
N ILE A 54 8.09 10.91 -1.37
CA ILE A 54 7.24 10.41 -2.45
C ILE A 54 5.98 11.27 -2.64
N LEU A 55 5.33 11.65 -1.54
CA LEU A 55 4.02 12.34 -1.58
C LEU A 55 4.11 13.85 -1.62
N ASN A 56 5.30 14.43 -1.46
CA ASN A 56 5.49 15.87 -1.50
C ASN A 56 5.13 16.40 -2.89
N LYS A 57 4.31 17.46 -2.93
CA LYS A 57 3.87 18.10 -4.18
C LYS A 57 5.02 18.72 -4.99
N SER A 58 6.08 19.19 -4.30
CA SER A 58 7.27 19.74 -4.95
C SER A 58 8.22 18.68 -5.50
N SER A 59 8.01 17.40 -5.18
CA SER A 59 8.87 16.32 -5.67
C SER A 59 8.58 16.05 -7.15
N ASN A 60 9.61 16.16 -7.98
CA ASN A 60 9.57 15.85 -9.41
C ASN A 60 10.59 14.75 -9.75
N PHE A 61 10.39 13.57 -9.20
CA PHE A 61 11.25 12.43 -9.46
C PHE A 61 10.95 11.83 -10.84
N ASN A 62 11.99 11.37 -11.54
CA ASN A 62 11.79 10.52 -12.70
C ASN A 62 11.17 9.17 -12.29
N ARG A 63 10.58 8.47 -13.28
CA ARG A 63 9.80 7.24 -13.03
C ARG A 63 10.57 6.16 -12.28
N LEU A 64 11.84 5.92 -12.63
CA LEU A 64 12.66 4.91 -11.96
C LEU A 64 13.05 5.31 -10.54
N THR A 65 13.40 6.56 -10.31
CA THR A 65 13.65 7.06 -8.95
C THR A 65 12.42 6.91 -8.07
N ASP A 66 11.24 7.22 -8.61
CA ASP A 66 9.98 7.01 -7.90
C ASP A 66 9.77 5.54 -7.51
N LEU A 67 9.95 4.61 -8.47
CA LEU A 67 9.90 3.18 -8.18
C LEU A 67 10.89 2.77 -7.08
N PHE A 68 12.15 3.23 -7.16
CA PHE A 68 13.16 2.88 -6.16
C PHE A 68 12.84 3.42 -4.77
N LEU A 69 12.23 4.59 -4.67
CA LEU A 69 11.73 5.12 -3.40
C LEU A 69 10.63 4.23 -2.82
N TYR A 70 9.68 3.75 -3.64
CA TYR A 70 8.67 2.78 -3.19
C TYR A 70 9.30 1.47 -2.73
N MET A 71 10.28 0.95 -3.48
CA MET A 71 11.00 -0.28 -3.12
C MET A 71 11.83 -0.11 -1.85
N GLY A 72 12.48 1.05 -1.67
CA GLY A 72 13.20 1.39 -0.43
C GLY A 72 12.27 1.44 0.78
N ALA A 73 11.11 2.10 0.65
CA ALA A 73 10.11 2.14 1.71
C ALA A 73 9.59 0.74 2.08
N ARG A 74 9.36 -0.12 1.07
CA ARG A 74 8.96 -1.52 1.26
C ARG A 74 10.04 -2.34 1.96
N ASN A 75 11.29 -2.18 1.55
CA ASN A 75 12.41 -2.87 2.21
C ASN A 75 12.53 -2.48 3.68
N GLU A 76 12.38 -1.20 4.03
CA GLU A 76 12.35 -0.73 5.42
C GLU A 76 11.21 -1.40 6.21
N ASN A 77 10.02 -1.51 5.64
CA ASN A 77 8.90 -2.22 6.26
C ASN A 77 9.18 -3.71 6.42
N TYR A 78 9.73 -4.33 5.38
CA TYR A 78 10.10 -5.75 5.41
C TYR A 78 11.07 -6.05 6.56
N GLN A 79 12.18 -5.33 6.63
CA GLN A 79 13.22 -5.58 7.63
C GLN A 79 12.77 -5.22 9.05
N SER A 80 12.11 -4.08 9.21
CA SER A 80 11.78 -3.54 10.53
C SER A 80 10.52 -4.17 11.13
N ILE A 81 9.52 -4.53 10.31
CA ILE A 81 8.20 -4.91 10.78
C ILE A 81 7.78 -6.30 10.28
N ILE A 82 7.74 -6.52 8.96
CA ILE A 82 7.11 -7.71 8.39
C ILE A 82 7.88 -8.96 8.81
N LYS A 83 9.18 -9.02 8.54
CA LYS A 83 10.05 -10.16 8.88
C LYS A 83 9.98 -10.56 10.35
N LYS A 84 9.90 -9.58 11.25
CA LYS A 84 9.87 -9.83 12.72
C LYS A 84 8.53 -10.39 13.21
N ASN A 85 7.43 -10.07 12.52
CA ASN A 85 6.06 -10.40 12.94
C ASN A 85 5.40 -11.47 12.07
N TYR A 86 5.99 -11.81 10.93
CA TYR A 86 5.50 -12.87 10.04
C TYR A 86 5.36 -14.19 10.80
N LYS A 87 4.23 -14.86 10.63
CA LYS A 87 3.84 -16.09 11.35
C LYS A 87 3.66 -15.96 12.88
N LYS A 88 3.78 -14.74 13.44
CA LYS A 88 3.61 -14.48 14.88
C LYS A 88 2.38 -13.64 15.20
N LYS A 89 1.99 -12.77 14.27
CA LYS A 89 0.83 -11.89 14.38
C LYS A 89 0.16 -11.76 13.03
N ILE A 90 -1.13 -11.41 13.03
CA ILE A 90 -1.81 -10.97 11.80
C ILE A 90 -1.18 -9.65 11.36
N ILE A 91 -0.89 -9.54 10.06
CA ILE A 91 -0.35 -8.30 9.47
C ILE A 91 -1.41 -7.71 8.56
N LEU A 92 -1.94 -6.54 8.91
CA LEU A 92 -2.87 -5.77 8.09
C LEU A 92 -2.09 -4.74 7.30
N ILE A 93 -2.24 -4.71 5.98
CA ILE A 93 -1.49 -3.80 5.11
C ILE A 93 -2.46 -2.99 4.24
N ASP A 94 -2.38 -1.66 4.33
CA ASP A 94 -3.08 -0.74 3.43
C ASP A 94 -2.17 -0.46 2.23
N ARG A 95 -2.48 -1.03 1.08
CA ARG A 95 -1.70 -1.09 -0.17
C ARG A 95 -0.41 -1.91 -0.06
N PHE A 96 -0.14 -2.71 -1.08
CA PHE A 96 1.06 -3.54 -1.15
C PHE A 96 1.56 -3.66 -2.60
N THR A 97 1.93 -4.86 -3.03
CA THR A 97 2.56 -5.11 -4.33
C THR A 97 1.68 -4.74 -5.52
N ASP A 98 0.37 -4.95 -5.42
CA ASP A 98 -0.56 -4.71 -6.52
C ASP A 98 -0.72 -3.21 -6.80
N SER A 99 -0.73 -2.36 -5.74
CA SER A 99 -0.66 -0.92 -5.89
C SER A 99 0.58 -0.48 -6.66
N THR A 100 1.75 -1.10 -6.44
CA THR A 100 2.96 -0.76 -7.19
C THR A 100 2.83 -1.10 -8.67
N ILE A 101 2.22 -2.25 -9.00
CA ILE A 101 1.95 -2.60 -10.39
C ILE A 101 0.98 -1.59 -11.00
N ALA A 102 -0.11 -1.24 -10.30
CA ALA A 102 -1.10 -0.30 -10.79
C ALA A 102 -0.51 1.09 -11.06
N TYR A 103 0.25 1.65 -10.13
CA TYR A 103 0.77 3.01 -10.26
C TYR A 103 2.05 3.09 -11.09
N GLN A 104 3.03 2.22 -10.88
CA GLN A 104 4.32 2.33 -11.54
C GLN A 104 4.35 1.63 -12.91
N HIS A 105 3.62 0.53 -13.11
CA HIS A 105 3.53 -0.07 -14.44
C HIS A 105 2.47 0.63 -15.28
N TYR A 106 1.19 0.51 -14.90
CA TYR A 106 0.10 1.08 -15.71
C TYR A 106 0.08 2.61 -15.70
N GLY A 107 0.46 3.24 -14.59
CA GLY A 107 0.46 4.69 -14.45
C GLY A 107 1.70 5.39 -14.98
N MET A 108 2.87 4.75 -14.92
CA MET A 108 4.17 5.35 -15.28
C MET A 108 4.92 4.59 -16.37
N ASP A 109 4.33 3.54 -16.94
CA ASP A 109 4.93 2.73 -18.01
C ASP A 109 6.29 2.12 -17.64
N ILE A 110 6.44 1.68 -16.39
CA ILE A 110 7.65 0.95 -15.95
C ILE A 110 7.46 -0.54 -16.25
N ASN A 111 8.53 -1.20 -16.67
CA ASN A 111 8.51 -2.62 -16.99
C ASN A 111 7.99 -3.46 -15.81
N LYS A 112 6.88 -4.19 -16.03
CA LYS A 112 6.23 -5.04 -15.01
C LYS A 112 7.16 -6.12 -14.47
N LYS A 113 8.00 -6.72 -15.33
CA LYS A 113 8.95 -7.76 -14.92
C LYS A 113 9.97 -7.23 -13.91
N LEU A 114 10.45 -5.99 -14.11
CA LEU A 114 11.35 -5.32 -13.16
C LEU A 114 10.66 -5.15 -11.79
N ILE A 115 9.42 -4.65 -11.78
CA ILE A 115 8.67 -4.45 -10.53
C ILE A 115 8.47 -5.77 -9.78
N ILE A 116 8.09 -6.84 -10.50
CA ILE A 116 7.91 -8.17 -9.92
C ILE A 116 9.23 -8.71 -9.36
N HIS A 117 10.33 -8.55 -10.10
CA HIS A 117 11.66 -8.98 -9.67
C HIS A 117 12.11 -8.28 -8.39
N LEU A 118 11.99 -6.96 -8.33
CA LEU A 118 12.32 -6.16 -7.14
C LEU A 118 11.47 -6.55 -5.93
N ASN A 119 10.16 -6.75 -6.13
CA ASN A 119 9.27 -7.22 -5.07
C ASN A 119 9.70 -8.59 -4.54
N LYS A 120 10.01 -9.54 -5.43
CA LYS A 120 10.47 -10.88 -5.04
C LYS A 120 11.81 -10.80 -4.29
N PHE A 121 12.73 -9.97 -4.75
CA PHE A 121 14.02 -9.76 -4.10
C PHE A 121 13.88 -9.24 -2.67
N ILE A 122 13.00 -8.25 -2.44
CA ILE A 122 12.78 -7.62 -1.14
C ILE A 122 12.00 -8.55 -0.21
N LEU A 123 10.87 -9.07 -0.68
CA LEU A 123 9.91 -9.82 0.14
C LEU A 123 10.26 -11.31 0.27
N LYS A 124 11.16 -11.82 -0.59
CA LYS A 124 11.53 -13.25 -0.66
C LYS A 124 10.28 -14.11 -0.87
N ASP A 125 10.00 -15.01 0.06
CA ASP A 125 8.86 -15.93 0.01
C ASP A 125 7.60 -15.40 0.71
N ILE A 126 7.66 -14.18 1.23
CA ILE A 126 6.52 -13.58 1.92
C ILE A 126 5.50 -13.09 0.89
N LYS A 127 4.29 -13.67 0.98
CA LYS A 127 3.14 -13.34 0.13
C LYS A 127 1.92 -13.03 0.98
N PRO A 128 1.01 -12.16 0.51
CA PRO A 128 -0.30 -12.01 1.13
C PRO A 128 -1.04 -13.35 1.19
N SER A 129 -1.73 -13.61 2.30
CA SER A 129 -2.66 -14.74 2.41
C SER A 129 -4.01 -14.38 1.82
N PHE A 130 -4.40 -13.10 1.95
CA PHE A 130 -5.64 -12.53 1.41
C PHE A 130 -5.39 -11.12 0.92
N THR A 131 -5.93 -10.80 -0.25
CA THR A 131 -5.98 -9.44 -0.79
C THR A 131 -7.44 -9.06 -1.05
N PHE A 132 -7.92 -8.01 -0.40
CA PHE A 132 -9.24 -7.45 -0.60
C PHE A 132 -9.15 -6.24 -1.52
N LEU A 133 -9.72 -6.33 -2.71
CA LEU A 133 -9.84 -5.21 -3.62
C LEU A 133 -11.13 -4.43 -3.33
N ASN A 134 -10.97 -3.21 -2.82
CA ASN A 134 -12.07 -2.30 -2.54
C ASN A 134 -12.44 -1.52 -3.81
N ILE A 135 -13.58 -1.84 -4.37
CA ILE A 135 -14.11 -1.17 -5.56
C ILE A 135 -15.13 -0.09 -5.15
N VAL A 136 -15.13 1.02 -5.85
CA VAL A 136 -16.10 2.12 -5.67
C VAL A 136 -16.52 2.64 -7.04
N ASN A 137 -17.79 2.96 -7.22
CA ASN A 137 -18.25 3.57 -8.46
C ASN A 137 -17.78 5.04 -8.58
N MET A 138 -17.67 5.55 -9.81
CA MET A 138 -17.12 6.87 -10.10
C MET A 138 -17.88 8.01 -9.44
N LYS A 139 -19.22 7.92 -9.30
CA LYS A 139 -20.05 8.93 -8.62
C LYS A 139 -19.62 9.09 -7.16
N ASN A 140 -19.56 7.98 -6.43
CA ASN A 140 -19.16 7.97 -5.03
C ASN A 140 -17.68 8.35 -4.84
N LEU A 141 -16.81 7.96 -5.77
CA LEU A 141 -15.40 8.32 -5.75
C LEU A 141 -15.21 9.84 -5.83
N LYS A 142 -15.83 10.51 -6.82
CA LYS A 142 -15.75 11.96 -6.98
C LYS A 142 -16.24 12.70 -5.73
N LEU A 143 -17.36 12.25 -5.14
CA LEU A 143 -17.90 12.84 -3.90
C LEU A 143 -16.94 12.70 -2.71
N ARG A 144 -16.26 11.56 -2.59
CA ARG A 144 -15.33 11.29 -1.47
C ARG A 144 -14.00 12.03 -1.64
N ILE A 145 -13.47 12.10 -2.86
CA ILE A 145 -12.22 12.83 -3.15
C ILE A 145 -12.45 14.33 -3.00
N GLY A 146 -13.56 14.87 -3.47
CA GLY A 146 -13.88 16.30 -3.36
C GLY A 146 -14.01 16.81 -1.92
N LYS A 147 -14.32 15.95 -0.97
CA LYS A 147 -14.37 16.27 0.48
C LYS A 147 -13.01 16.22 1.18
N ARG A 148 -11.95 15.92 0.46
CA ARG A 148 -10.64 15.68 1.05
C ARG A 148 -9.87 17.00 1.24
N LEU A 149 -9.46 17.26 2.49
CA LEU A 149 -8.72 18.48 2.85
C LEU A 149 -7.23 18.46 2.44
N LYS A 150 -6.62 17.28 2.31
CA LYS A 150 -5.20 17.14 1.96
C LYS A 150 -5.05 16.38 0.66
N THR A 151 -4.44 17.02 -0.31
CA THR A 151 -4.06 16.43 -1.60
C THR A 151 -2.56 16.13 -1.62
N ASN A 152 -2.15 15.16 -2.44
CA ASN A 152 -0.76 14.78 -2.65
C ASN A 152 -0.43 14.74 -4.16
N ARG A 153 0.83 14.49 -4.50
CA ARG A 153 1.32 14.44 -5.88
C ARG A 153 0.51 13.51 -6.80
N TYR A 154 0.01 12.39 -6.27
CA TYR A 154 -0.72 11.37 -7.04
C TYR A 154 -2.21 11.70 -7.25
N ASP A 155 -2.76 12.69 -6.55
CA ASP A 155 -4.15 13.12 -6.76
C ASP A 155 -4.36 13.78 -8.12
N ASN A 156 -3.27 14.24 -8.75
CA ASN A 156 -3.25 14.78 -10.12
C ASN A 156 -3.06 13.69 -11.20
N PHE A 157 -2.84 12.44 -10.81
CA PHE A 157 -2.83 11.33 -11.76
C PHE A 157 -4.20 11.24 -12.44
N ASN A 158 -4.17 11.35 -13.76
CA ASN A 158 -5.36 11.41 -14.58
C ASN A 158 -6.29 10.22 -14.26
N ILE A 159 -7.54 10.51 -13.92
CA ILE A 159 -8.59 9.51 -13.65
C ILE A 159 -8.71 8.49 -14.79
N ASN A 160 -8.29 8.84 -16.01
CA ASN A 160 -8.24 7.95 -17.18
C ASN A 160 -7.27 6.77 -17.04
N LEU A 161 -6.32 6.80 -16.10
CA LEU A 161 -5.41 5.69 -15.81
C LEU A 161 -6.08 4.54 -15.04
N PHE A 162 -7.30 4.74 -14.55
CA PHE A 162 -8.03 3.76 -13.75
C PHE A 162 -9.31 3.28 -14.45
N LYS A 163 -9.45 3.57 -15.74
CA LYS A 163 -10.44 2.96 -16.62
C LYS A 163 -9.88 1.69 -17.23
#